data_4486810d2825ef35fe20c43d80c509ec
#
_entry.id   4486810d2825ef35fe20c43d80c509ec
#
_cell.length_a   1.000
_cell.length_b   1.000
_cell.length_c   1.000
_cell.angle_alpha   90.00
_cell.angle_beta   90.00
_cell.angle_gamma   90.00
#
_symmetry.space_group_name_H-M   'P 1'
#
loop_
_entity.id
_entity.type
_entity.pdbx_description
1 polymer ?
#
loop_
_entity_poly.entity_id
_entity_poly.type
_entity_poly.pdbx_seq_one_letter_code
_entity_poly.pdbx_strand_id
1 'polypeptide(L)'
;MKNILIFGGSGFLGSWITKSLLKKNLKITIFDLRIKTELLKNLIGDEFNNIDFIEGDITDFEGVLKATKDMDYILNLAGLMTPDCSSNPSLGAEVNVKGSINVFEAIKRNNIKFLIYTSSGGVYGNEDKYNPFPETHYGAFKLAVEGIARAYFNESLISSVGLRPFVIYGPGREVGGTAGVTLACKAAKQNFEYTVGFSGKVGFVYVEDVTNLVERLIDKAPLGAITMNINGITTSVENFISIIKKNIPDAKVKFSGKPLSVVEEILGGDPSKIFNDFKYTSLDYGINKTINFY
;
A
#
# COMPACT_ATOMS: atom_id res chain seq x y z
N MET A 1 3.83 20.17 17.15
CA MET A 1 3.76 18.79 16.64
C MET A 1 2.74 18.80 15.51
N LYS A 2 3.05 18.20 14.35
CA LYS A 2 2.10 18.14 13.23
C LYS A 2 1.20 16.92 13.36
N ASN A 3 -0.03 17.01 12.84
CA ASN A 3 -1.05 15.98 12.91
C ASN A 3 -1.15 15.24 11.58
N ILE A 4 -1.23 13.91 11.63
CA ILE A 4 -1.42 13.07 10.45
C ILE A 4 -2.59 12.12 10.65
N LEU A 5 -3.47 12.03 9.65
CA LEU A 5 -4.58 11.08 9.61
C LEU A 5 -4.31 10.01 8.56
N ILE A 6 -4.48 8.74 8.94
CA ILE A 6 -4.27 7.58 8.06
C ILE A 6 -5.59 6.83 7.91
N PHE A 7 -6.26 6.99 6.77
CA PHE A 7 -7.41 6.17 6.39
C PHE A 7 -6.94 4.77 6.00
N GLY A 8 -7.59 3.73 6.52
CA GLY A 8 -7.14 2.33 6.37
C GLY A 8 -5.88 2.02 7.19
N GLY A 9 -5.62 2.81 8.24
CA GLY A 9 -4.39 2.76 9.02
C GLY A 9 -4.24 1.52 9.89
N SER A 10 -5.32 0.80 10.20
CA SER A 10 -5.26 -0.46 10.97
C SER A 10 -4.96 -1.69 10.11
N GLY A 11 -4.88 -1.53 8.78
CA GLY A 11 -4.47 -2.58 7.86
C GLY A 11 -2.96 -2.83 7.88
N PHE A 12 -2.51 -3.81 7.06
CA PHE A 12 -1.10 -4.20 6.95
C PHE A 12 -0.17 -3.01 6.67
N LEU A 13 -0.38 -2.31 5.56
CA LEU A 13 0.48 -1.20 5.15
C LEU A 13 0.38 -0.02 6.13
N GLY A 14 -0.83 0.27 6.62
CA GLY A 14 -1.06 1.33 7.59
C GLY A 14 -0.33 1.11 8.91
N SER A 15 -0.31 -0.13 9.42
CA SER A 15 0.44 -0.49 10.64
C SER A 15 1.95 -0.27 10.47
N TRP A 16 2.51 -0.63 9.33
CA TRP A 16 3.93 -0.42 9.03
C TRP A 16 4.28 1.06 8.84
N ILE A 17 3.42 1.83 8.17
CA ILE A 17 3.60 3.28 8.02
C ILE A 17 3.50 3.95 9.40
N THR A 18 2.53 3.57 10.22
CA THR A 18 2.41 4.09 11.60
C THR A 18 3.69 3.86 12.39
N LYS A 19 4.22 2.60 12.38
CA LYS A 19 5.52 2.28 13.02
C LYS A 19 6.66 3.20 12.53
N SER A 20 6.73 3.41 11.25
CA SER A 20 7.77 4.24 10.63
C SER A 20 7.65 5.71 11.07
N LEU A 21 6.42 6.25 11.08
CA LEU A 21 6.13 7.65 11.41
C LEU A 21 6.25 7.98 12.90
N LEU A 22 6.20 7.00 13.80
CA LEU A 22 6.45 7.23 15.23
C LEU A 22 7.85 7.81 15.50
N LYS A 23 8.82 7.58 14.61
CA LYS A 23 10.16 8.18 14.70
C LYS A 23 10.17 9.67 14.40
N LYS A 24 9.09 10.19 13.83
CA LYS A 24 8.92 11.61 13.50
C LYS A 24 8.08 12.29 14.59
N ASN A 25 8.25 13.59 14.76
CA ASN A 25 7.45 14.36 15.71
C ASN A 25 6.05 14.63 15.14
N LEU A 26 5.26 13.55 14.99
CA LEU A 26 3.90 13.57 14.46
C LEU A 26 2.91 13.00 15.49
N LYS A 27 1.74 13.63 15.60
CA LYS A 27 0.59 13.02 16.25
C LYS A 27 -0.18 12.20 15.22
N ILE A 28 -0.32 10.89 15.45
CA ILE A 28 -0.90 9.96 14.49
C ILE A 28 -2.33 9.61 14.90
N THR A 29 -3.26 9.76 13.96
CA THR A 29 -4.64 9.30 14.08
C THR A 29 -4.91 8.27 12.98
N ILE A 30 -5.46 7.13 13.35
CA ILE A 30 -5.89 6.08 12.43
C ILE A 30 -7.40 6.12 12.29
N PHE A 31 -7.89 6.21 11.04
CA PHE A 31 -9.30 6.08 10.70
C PHE A 31 -9.51 4.77 9.92
N ASP A 32 -10.41 3.92 10.39
CA ASP A 32 -10.71 2.67 9.70
C ASP A 32 -12.16 2.23 9.93
N LEU A 33 -12.73 1.45 9.02
CA LEU A 33 -14.07 0.89 9.16
C LEU A 33 -14.20 -0.03 10.39
N ARG A 34 -13.13 -0.75 10.70
CA ARG A 34 -12.98 -1.61 11.89
C ARG A 34 -11.54 -1.55 12.35
N ILE A 35 -11.34 -1.13 13.58
CA ILE A 35 -10.00 -1.01 14.14
C ILE A 35 -9.44 -2.40 14.48
N LYS A 36 -8.38 -2.81 13.75
CA LYS A 36 -7.61 -4.03 13.99
C LYS A 36 -6.27 -3.65 14.59
N THR A 37 -5.99 -4.10 15.79
CA THR A 37 -4.82 -3.60 16.55
C THR A 37 -3.68 -4.60 16.69
N GLU A 38 -3.90 -5.90 16.39
CA GLU A 38 -2.93 -6.96 16.71
C GLU A 38 -1.58 -6.75 16.00
N LEU A 39 -1.60 -6.53 14.68
CA LEU A 39 -0.36 -6.31 13.93
C LEU A 39 0.36 -5.05 14.44
N LEU A 40 -0.39 -3.96 14.63
CA LEU A 40 0.19 -2.70 15.08
C LEU A 40 0.82 -2.85 16.46
N LYS A 41 0.14 -3.46 17.43
CA LYS A 41 0.68 -3.75 18.76
C LYS A 41 1.96 -4.59 18.71
N ASN A 42 1.98 -5.61 17.86
CA ASN A 42 3.17 -6.45 17.67
C ASN A 42 4.35 -5.68 17.06
N LEU A 43 4.07 -4.65 16.25
CA LEU A 43 5.10 -3.84 15.60
C LEU A 43 5.68 -2.72 16.48
N ILE A 44 4.88 -2.13 17.37
CA ILE A 44 5.25 -0.90 18.10
C ILE A 44 5.22 -1.03 19.64
N GLY A 45 4.70 -2.14 20.17
CA GLY A 45 4.65 -2.36 21.63
C GLY A 45 3.91 -1.25 22.38
N ASP A 46 4.55 -0.71 23.42
CA ASP A 46 3.94 0.29 24.31
C ASP A 46 3.64 1.63 23.62
N GLU A 47 4.31 1.93 22.51
CA GLU A 47 4.04 3.15 21.72
C GLU A 47 2.62 3.15 21.12
N PHE A 48 1.93 2.01 21.13
CA PHE A 48 0.53 1.89 20.73
C PHE A 48 -0.39 2.86 21.46
N ASN A 49 -0.11 3.16 22.71
CA ASN A 49 -0.92 4.08 23.54
C ASN A 49 -0.83 5.54 23.07
N ASN A 50 0.10 5.87 22.20
CA ASN A 50 0.29 7.22 21.63
C ASN A 50 -0.52 7.43 20.34
N ILE A 51 -1.29 6.43 19.89
CA ILE A 51 -2.06 6.49 18.65
C ILE A 51 -3.53 6.76 18.95
N ASP A 52 -4.09 7.74 18.26
CA ASP A 52 -5.54 8.00 18.30
C ASP A 52 -6.26 7.12 17.26
N PHE A 53 -7.47 6.65 17.58
CA PHE A 53 -8.26 5.82 16.69
C PHE A 53 -9.66 6.40 16.50
N ILE A 54 -10.13 6.40 15.25
CA ILE A 54 -11.49 6.78 14.84
C ILE A 54 -12.06 5.61 14.02
N GLU A 55 -13.12 4.97 14.51
CA GLU A 55 -13.87 4.00 13.71
C GLU A 55 -14.90 4.74 12.88
N GLY A 56 -14.91 4.49 11.55
CA GLY A 56 -15.78 5.17 10.61
C GLY A 56 -15.66 4.64 9.18
N ASP A 57 -16.66 4.98 8.38
CA ASP A 57 -16.74 4.59 6.97
C ASP A 57 -16.23 5.72 6.07
N ILE A 58 -15.30 5.44 5.17
CA ILE A 58 -14.79 6.41 4.18
C ILE A 58 -15.87 6.89 3.20
N THR A 59 -16.97 6.16 3.07
CA THR A 59 -18.13 6.53 2.25
C THR A 59 -19.06 7.54 2.94
N ASP A 60 -18.94 7.70 4.27
CA ASP A 60 -19.62 8.75 5.05
C ASP A 60 -18.83 10.05 5.00
N PHE A 61 -19.30 11.00 4.20
CA PHE A 61 -18.62 12.27 4.00
C PHE A 61 -18.50 13.11 5.28
N GLU A 62 -19.53 13.17 6.11
CA GLU A 62 -19.51 13.98 7.34
C GLU A 62 -18.51 13.42 8.36
N GLY A 63 -18.43 12.09 8.49
CA GLY A 63 -17.41 11.41 9.28
C GLY A 63 -16.00 11.71 8.80
N VAL A 64 -15.76 11.64 7.49
CA VAL A 64 -14.47 11.96 6.86
C VAL A 64 -14.11 13.43 7.05
N LEU A 65 -15.05 14.35 6.85
CA LEU A 65 -14.85 15.80 7.03
C LEU A 65 -14.46 16.14 8.47
N LYS A 66 -15.13 15.54 9.44
CA LYS A 66 -14.82 15.71 10.86
C LYS A 66 -13.45 15.16 11.21
N ALA A 67 -13.11 13.97 10.71
CA ALA A 67 -11.83 13.32 10.99
C ALA A 67 -10.63 14.08 10.43
N THR A 68 -10.78 14.75 9.28
CA THR A 68 -9.71 15.53 8.64
C THR A 68 -9.51 16.92 9.24
N LYS A 69 -10.36 17.35 10.17
CA LYS A 69 -10.22 18.68 10.81
C LYS A 69 -8.90 18.76 11.59
N ASP A 70 -8.22 19.87 11.44
CA ASP A 70 -6.95 20.20 12.12
C ASP A 70 -5.79 19.22 11.81
N MET A 71 -5.86 18.52 10.66
CA MET A 71 -4.78 17.66 10.17
C MET A 71 -3.84 18.42 9.23
N ASP A 72 -2.53 18.15 9.34
CA ASP A 72 -1.50 18.69 8.46
C ASP A 72 -1.27 17.79 7.25
N TYR A 73 -1.36 16.47 7.45
CA TYR A 73 -1.11 15.46 6.43
C TYR A 73 -2.23 14.41 6.41
N ILE A 74 -2.56 13.96 5.21
CA ILE A 74 -3.51 12.86 5.01
C ILE A 74 -2.82 11.73 4.23
N LEU A 75 -2.99 10.50 4.72
CA LEU A 75 -2.71 9.29 3.98
C LEU A 75 -4.03 8.54 3.73
N ASN A 76 -4.35 8.28 2.46
CA ASN A 76 -5.50 7.44 2.11
C ASN A 76 -5.03 6.07 1.61
N LEU A 77 -5.04 5.09 2.52
CA LEU A 77 -4.74 3.69 2.25
C LEU A 77 -6.02 2.83 2.20
N ALA A 78 -7.16 3.42 2.52
CA ALA A 78 -8.44 2.70 2.53
C ALA A 78 -8.84 2.27 1.12
N GLY A 79 -9.40 1.09 1.01
CA GLY A 79 -9.90 0.56 -0.24
C GLY A 79 -10.13 -0.95 -0.22
N LEU A 80 -11.03 -1.40 -1.08
CA LEU A 80 -11.25 -2.82 -1.36
C LEU A 80 -10.26 -3.29 -2.42
N MET A 81 -9.80 -4.55 -2.28
CA MET A 81 -8.84 -5.16 -3.21
C MET A 81 -9.52 -5.90 -4.36
N THR A 82 -8.72 -6.42 -5.29
CA THR A 82 -9.21 -7.08 -6.52
C THR A 82 -10.31 -8.11 -6.29
N PRO A 83 -10.21 -9.07 -5.33
CA PRO A 83 -11.29 -10.05 -5.13
C PRO A 83 -12.62 -9.41 -4.77
N ASP A 84 -12.62 -8.43 -3.87
CA ASP A 84 -13.83 -7.75 -3.42
C ASP A 84 -14.43 -6.88 -4.53
N CYS A 85 -13.58 -6.15 -5.26
CA CYS A 85 -14.01 -5.33 -6.39
C CYS A 85 -14.57 -6.16 -7.55
N SER A 86 -14.07 -7.40 -7.73
CA SER A 86 -14.58 -8.32 -8.76
C SER A 86 -15.91 -8.94 -8.35
N SER A 87 -16.08 -9.26 -7.08
CA SER A 87 -17.33 -9.86 -6.56
C SER A 87 -18.47 -8.84 -6.44
N ASN A 88 -18.14 -7.60 -6.12
CA ASN A 88 -19.11 -6.50 -6.02
C ASN A 88 -18.51 -5.19 -6.54
N PRO A 89 -18.55 -4.95 -7.85
CA PRO A 89 -17.97 -3.74 -8.46
C PRO A 89 -18.63 -2.43 -7.98
N SER A 90 -19.92 -2.44 -7.66
CA SER A 90 -20.62 -1.25 -7.14
C SER A 90 -20.06 -0.83 -5.78
N LEU A 91 -19.90 -1.78 -4.86
CA LEU A 91 -19.27 -1.52 -3.57
C LEU A 91 -17.79 -1.13 -3.76
N GLY A 92 -17.11 -1.79 -4.70
CA GLY A 92 -15.74 -1.43 -5.09
C GLY A 92 -15.60 0.02 -5.51
N ALA A 93 -16.50 0.51 -6.37
CA ALA A 93 -16.53 1.91 -6.80
C ALA A 93 -16.91 2.86 -5.65
N GLU A 94 -17.87 2.47 -4.82
CA GLU A 94 -18.29 3.29 -3.67
C GLU A 94 -17.13 3.52 -2.70
N VAL A 95 -16.42 2.48 -2.31
CA VAL A 95 -15.30 2.59 -1.37
C VAL A 95 -14.07 3.21 -2.03
N ASN A 96 -13.62 2.68 -3.18
CA ASN A 96 -12.35 3.13 -3.76
C ASN A 96 -12.45 4.50 -4.46
N VAL A 97 -13.56 4.79 -5.16
CA VAL A 97 -13.70 6.03 -5.94
C VAL A 97 -14.42 7.10 -5.13
N LYS A 98 -15.67 6.85 -4.72
CA LYS A 98 -16.45 7.83 -3.93
C LYS A 98 -15.77 8.13 -2.59
N GLY A 99 -15.27 7.10 -1.87
CA GLY A 99 -14.51 7.31 -0.64
C GLY A 99 -13.29 8.20 -0.85
N SER A 100 -12.55 8.02 -1.95
CA SER A 100 -11.42 8.91 -2.27
C SER A 100 -11.87 10.34 -2.60
N ILE A 101 -13.00 10.52 -3.30
CA ILE A 101 -13.59 11.84 -3.53
C ILE A 101 -13.95 12.50 -2.20
N ASN A 102 -14.56 11.77 -1.26
CA ASN A 102 -14.87 12.29 0.07
C ASN A 102 -13.61 12.80 0.79
N VAL A 103 -12.49 12.07 0.68
CA VAL A 103 -11.22 12.52 1.25
C VAL A 103 -10.73 13.81 0.57
N PHE A 104 -10.75 13.90 -0.76
CA PHE A 104 -10.35 15.12 -1.48
C PHE A 104 -11.26 16.31 -1.14
N GLU A 105 -12.57 16.12 -1.08
CA GLU A 105 -13.52 17.19 -0.69
C GLU A 105 -13.30 17.65 0.75
N ALA A 106 -13.04 16.73 1.68
CA ALA A 106 -12.75 17.06 3.07
C ALA A 106 -11.41 17.84 3.19
N ILE A 107 -10.37 17.41 2.47
CA ILE A 107 -9.08 18.11 2.35
C ILE A 107 -9.28 19.53 1.84
N LYS A 108 -10.09 19.72 0.79
CA LYS A 108 -10.43 21.02 0.22
C LYS A 108 -11.11 21.92 1.25
N ARG A 109 -12.15 21.43 1.93
CA ARG A 109 -12.91 22.20 2.95
C ARG A 109 -12.07 22.54 4.18
N ASN A 110 -11.19 21.64 4.62
CA ASN A 110 -10.29 21.88 5.76
C ASN A 110 -8.97 22.54 5.35
N ASN A 111 -8.83 22.94 4.08
CA ASN A 111 -7.68 23.68 3.55
C ASN A 111 -6.32 22.96 3.70
N ILE A 112 -6.34 21.63 3.70
CA ILE A 112 -5.14 20.78 3.71
C ILE A 112 -4.55 20.76 2.30
N LYS A 113 -3.22 20.81 2.16
CA LYS A 113 -2.58 21.02 0.85
C LYS A 113 -1.88 19.78 0.28
N PHE A 114 -1.76 18.70 1.04
CA PHE A 114 -1.02 17.52 0.60
C PHE A 114 -1.65 16.20 1.04
N LEU A 115 -1.76 15.29 0.09
CA LEU A 115 -2.29 13.94 0.26
C LEU A 115 -1.33 12.90 -0.33
N ILE A 116 -1.10 11.80 0.38
CA ILE A 116 -0.55 10.57 -0.20
C ILE A 116 -1.68 9.53 -0.26
N TYR A 117 -1.83 8.85 -1.39
CA TYR A 117 -2.83 7.80 -1.53
C TYR A 117 -2.27 6.55 -2.22
N THR A 118 -2.86 5.40 -1.96
CA THR A 118 -2.49 4.18 -2.65
C THR A 118 -3.24 4.04 -3.97
N SER A 119 -2.49 4.07 -5.08
CA SER A 119 -2.86 3.48 -6.36
C SER A 119 -2.35 2.03 -6.39
N SER A 120 -2.01 1.49 -7.53
CA SER A 120 -1.57 0.09 -7.68
C SER A 120 -0.83 -0.12 -9.00
N GLY A 121 0.12 -1.05 -9.05
CA GLY A 121 0.64 -1.60 -10.31
C GLY A 121 -0.46 -2.22 -11.19
N GLY A 122 -1.58 -2.64 -10.59
CA GLY A 122 -2.74 -3.15 -11.33
C GLY A 122 -3.44 -2.16 -12.28
N VAL A 123 -3.01 -0.89 -12.30
CA VAL A 123 -3.47 0.09 -13.32
C VAL A 123 -2.91 -0.20 -14.71
N TYR A 124 -1.87 -1.04 -14.84
CA TYR A 124 -1.20 -1.32 -16.13
C TYR A 124 -1.80 -2.59 -16.70
N GLY A 125 -2.45 -3.41 -16.59
CA GLY A 125 -2.82 -4.63 -17.31
C GLY A 125 -1.59 -5.43 -17.80
N ASN A 126 -1.75 -6.21 -18.86
CA ASN A 126 -0.72 -7.13 -19.35
C ASN A 126 0.09 -6.61 -20.55
N GLU A 127 -0.40 -5.61 -21.26
CA GLU A 127 0.08 -5.29 -22.60
C GLU A 127 1.09 -4.14 -22.63
N ASP A 128 0.89 -3.10 -21.83
CA ASP A 128 1.68 -1.88 -21.91
C ASP A 128 2.34 -1.53 -20.57
N LYS A 129 3.67 -1.57 -20.55
CA LYS A 129 4.47 -1.22 -19.38
C LYS A 129 4.80 0.27 -19.24
N TYR A 130 4.34 1.09 -20.16
CA TYR A 130 4.50 2.55 -20.14
C TYR A 130 3.21 3.25 -19.76
N ASN A 131 2.07 2.78 -20.29
CA ASN A 131 0.79 3.46 -20.17
C ASN A 131 -0.21 2.59 -19.38
N PRO A 132 -0.92 3.17 -18.40
CA PRO A 132 -1.98 2.47 -17.68
C PRO A 132 -3.09 1.99 -18.62
N PHE A 133 -3.40 0.68 -18.54
CA PHE A 133 -4.49 0.03 -19.26
C PHE A 133 -5.09 -1.09 -18.40
N PRO A 134 -5.88 -0.77 -17.36
CA PRO A 134 -6.32 -1.73 -16.37
C PRO A 134 -7.32 -2.74 -16.93
N GLU A 135 -7.12 -4.03 -16.59
CA GLU A 135 -7.98 -5.15 -16.98
C GLU A 135 -8.92 -5.60 -15.84
N THR A 136 -8.82 -4.99 -14.66
CA THR A 136 -9.65 -5.33 -13.51
C THR A 136 -10.43 -4.12 -13.02
N HIS A 137 -11.62 -4.34 -12.41
CA HIS A 137 -12.38 -3.26 -11.75
C HIS A 137 -11.52 -2.49 -10.75
N TYR A 138 -10.74 -3.20 -9.94
CA TYR A 138 -9.82 -2.60 -8.97
C TYR A 138 -8.81 -1.67 -9.64
N GLY A 139 -8.14 -2.13 -10.70
CA GLY A 139 -7.18 -1.31 -11.45
C GLY A 139 -7.84 -0.08 -12.08
N ALA A 140 -9.05 -0.26 -12.66
CA ALA A 140 -9.83 0.84 -13.22
C ALA A 140 -10.21 1.88 -12.16
N PHE A 141 -10.63 1.45 -10.97
CA PHE A 141 -10.94 2.37 -9.87
C PHE A 141 -9.70 3.12 -9.39
N LYS A 142 -8.56 2.46 -9.26
CA LYS A 142 -7.31 3.12 -8.88
C LYS A 142 -6.86 4.13 -9.93
N LEU A 143 -6.98 3.82 -11.22
CA LEU A 143 -6.69 4.77 -12.30
C LEU A 143 -7.66 5.96 -12.31
N ALA A 144 -8.94 5.74 -12.03
CA ALA A 144 -9.92 6.81 -11.88
C ALA A 144 -9.54 7.80 -10.78
N VAL A 145 -9.08 7.29 -9.61
CA VAL A 145 -8.60 8.15 -8.50
C VAL A 145 -7.40 9.00 -8.90
N GLU A 146 -6.49 8.49 -9.74
CA GLU A 146 -5.37 9.29 -10.26
C GLU A 146 -5.85 10.43 -11.18
N GLY A 147 -6.89 10.18 -11.98
CA GLY A 147 -7.56 11.22 -12.77
C GLY A 147 -8.22 12.29 -11.89
N ILE A 148 -8.92 11.85 -10.84
CA ILE A 148 -9.54 12.71 -9.84
C ILE A 148 -8.49 13.57 -9.13
N ALA A 149 -7.37 12.98 -8.72
CA ALA A 149 -6.27 13.71 -8.10
C ALA A 149 -5.72 14.84 -8.99
N ARG A 150 -5.58 14.60 -10.30
CA ARG A 150 -5.19 15.64 -11.27
C ARG A 150 -6.22 16.77 -11.36
N ALA A 151 -7.51 16.43 -11.36
CA ALA A 151 -8.58 17.45 -11.37
C ALA A 151 -8.53 18.33 -10.11
N TYR A 152 -8.40 17.71 -8.91
CA TYR A 152 -8.27 18.48 -7.66
C TYR A 152 -7.01 19.34 -7.60
N PHE A 153 -5.91 18.91 -8.20
CA PHE A 153 -4.74 19.77 -8.31
C PHE A 153 -5.01 20.97 -9.23
N ASN A 154 -5.55 20.76 -10.41
CA ASN A 154 -5.81 21.82 -11.38
C ASN A 154 -6.86 22.83 -10.89
N GLU A 155 -7.91 22.35 -10.22
CA GLU A 155 -9.03 23.20 -9.80
C GLU A 155 -8.87 23.79 -8.40
N SER A 156 -8.09 23.17 -7.52
CA SER A 156 -8.04 23.53 -6.09
C SER A 156 -6.62 23.53 -5.51
N LEU A 157 -5.59 23.28 -6.33
CA LEU A 157 -4.17 23.25 -5.93
C LEU A 157 -3.86 22.25 -4.78
N ILE A 158 -4.63 21.17 -4.69
CA ILE A 158 -4.37 20.09 -3.75
C ILE A 158 -3.30 19.19 -4.34
N SER A 159 -2.10 19.27 -3.78
CA SER A 159 -1.00 18.40 -4.20
C SER A 159 -1.18 16.97 -3.67
N SER A 160 -0.84 15.99 -4.49
CA SER A 160 -0.97 14.59 -4.09
C SER A 160 0.06 13.67 -4.74
N VAL A 161 0.36 12.56 -4.05
CA VAL A 161 1.18 11.48 -4.60
C VAL A 161 0.43 10.17 -4.53
N GLY A 162 0.15 9.60 -5.70
CA GLY A 162 -0.42 8.27 -5.87
C GLY A 162 0.69 7.22 -5.94
N LEU A 163 0.74 6.30 -5.01
CA LEU A 163 1.72 5.22 -4.97
C LEU A 163 1.17 4.01 -5.73
N ARG A 164 1.92 3.50 -6.71
CA ARG A 164 1.60 2.30 -7.50
C ARG A 164 2.52 1.15 -7.12
N PRO A 165 2.38 0.55 -5.94
CA PRO A 165 3.19 -0.61 -5.59
C PRO A 165 2.80 -1.83 -6.41
N PHE A 166 3.79 -2.68 -6.73
CA PHE A 166 3.59 -4.04 -7.18
C PHE A 166 3.24 -4.97 -6.00
N VAL A 167 3.78 -6.17 -5.96
CA VAL A 167 3.49 -7.14 -4.90
C VAL A 167 4.24 -6.75 -3.63
N ILE A 168 3.59 -6.00 -2.73
CA ILE A 168 4.16 -5.73 -1.42
C ILE A 168 4.20 -7.03 -0.62
N TYR A 169 5.32 -7.32 0.04
CA TYR A 169 5.46 -8.42 0.99
C TYR A 169 6.13 -7.93 2.29
N GLY A 170 6.01 -8.72 3.33
CA GLY A 170 6.61 -8.40 4.62
C GLY A 170 5.78 -8.92 5.79
N PRO A 171 6.29 -8.82 7.03
CA PRO A 171 5.63 -9.36 8.21
C PRO A 171 4.21 -8.84 8.39
N GLY A 172 3.26 -9.76 8.58
CA GLY A 172 1.85 -9.43 8.78
C GLY A 172 1.01 -9.25 7.51
N ARG A 173 1.57 -9.41 6.30
CA ARG A 173 0.77 -9.42 5.07
C ARG A 173 0.09 -10.77 4.85
N GLU A 174 -1.06 -10.96 5.45
CA GLU A 174 -1.75 -12.26 5.44
C GLU A 174 -3.04 -12.25 4.60
N VAL A 175 -3.45 -11.10 4.05
CA VAL A 175 -4.69 -10.94 3.29
C VAL A 175 -4.42 -10.34 1.90
N GLY A 176 -5.23 -10.75 0.92
CA GLY A 176 -5.18 -10.28 -0.46
C GLY A 176 -4.60 -11.30 -1.43
N GLY A 177 -4.94 -11.16 -2.72
CA GLY A 177 -4.60 -12.13 -3.77
C GLY A 177 -3.09 -12.38 -3.95
N THR A 178 -2.24 -11.44 -3.54
CA THR A 178 -0.78 -11.55 -3.63
C THR A 178 -0.09 -11.78 -2.29
N ALA A 179 -0.83 -12.01 -1.19
CA ALA A 179 -0.25 -12.30 0.12
C ALA A 179 0.51 -13.63 0.19
N GLY A 180 0.31 -14.51 -0.81
CA GLY A 180 0.84 -15.87 -0.83
C GLY A 180 2.35 -15.97 -0.60
N VAL A 181 3.15 -15.02 -1.06
CA VAL A 181 4.62 -15.03 -0.85
C VAL A 181 4.99 -14.76 0.62
N THR A 182 4.25 -13.90 1.31
CA THR A 182 4.42 -13.71 2.76
C THR A 182 3.95 -14.93 3.54
N LEU A 183 2.81 -15.50 3.15
CA LEU A 183 2.30 -16.73 3.77
C LEU A 183 3.24 -17.92 3.56
N ALA A 184 3.97 -17.97 2.44
CA ALA A 184 5.02 -18.99 2.22
C ALA A 184 6.19 -18.80 3.21
N CYS A 185 6.60 -17.55 3.53
CA CYS A 185 7.59 -17.29 4.57
C CYS A 185 7.10 -17.76 5.95
N LYS A 186 5.86 -17.46 6.31
CA LYS A 186 5.22 -17.92 7.54
C LYS A 186 5.16 -19.44 7.61
N ALA A 187 4.71 -20.08 6.54
CA ALA A 187 4.61 -21.53 6.42
C ALA A 187 5.96 -22.22 6.59
N ALA A 188 6.99 -21.69 5.94
CA ALA A 188 8.36 -22.21 6.06
C ALA A 188 8.84 -22.15 7.51
N LYS A 189 8.63 -21.03 8.20
CA LYS A 189 9.03 -20.86 9.62
C LYS A 189 8.28 -21.77 10.56
N GLN A 190 6.99 -21.98 10.33
CA GLN A 190 6.11 -22.78 11.18
C GLN A 190 6.02 -24.24 10.74
N ASN A 191 6.83 -24.65 9.73
CA ASN A 191 6.94 -26.02 9.20
C ASN A 191 5.61 -26.66 8.74
N PHE A 192 4.76 -25.90 8.01
CA PHE A 192 3.59 -26.47 7.36
C PHE A 192 3.65 -26.32 5.83
N GLU A 193 2.84 -27.08 5.11
CA GLU A 193 2.78 -27.02 3.66
C GLU A 193 2.03 -25.78 3.19
N TYR A 194 2.57 -25.07 2.18
CA TYR A 194 1.89 -23.95 1.57
C TYR A 194 2.16 -23.86 0.07
N THR A 195 1.12 -23.48 -0.68
CA THR A 195 1.24 -23.27 -2.12
C THR A 195 0.87 -21.81 -2.44
N VAL A 196 1.81 -21.03 -2.97
CA VAL A 196 1.54 -19.69 -3.52
C VAL A 196 0.67 -19.86 -4.77
N GLY A 197 -0.48 -19.18 -4.81
CA GLY A 197 -1.52 -19.36 -5.83
C GLY A 197 -1.27 -18.62 -7.15
N PHE A 198 -0.07 -18.12 -7.40
CA PHE A 198 0.31 -17.47 -8.66
C PHE A 198 1.76 -17.77 -9.04
N SER A 199 2.10 -17.50 -10.29
CA SER A 199 3.42 -17.76 -10.86
C SER A 199 3.92 -16.54 -11.67
N GLY A 200 4.98 -16.74 -12.47
CA GLY A 200 5.54 -15.73 -13.35
C GLY A 200 6.51 -14.77 -12.66
N LYS A 201 6.90 -13.73 -13.40
CA LYS A 201 7.74 -12.64 -12.90
C LYS A 201 6.88 -11.46 -12.48
N VAL A 202 7.28 -10.79 -11.40
CA VAL A 202 6.61 -9.58 -10.90
C VAL A 202 7.56 -8.83 -9.98
N GLY A 203 7.31 -7.55 -9.78
CA GLY A 203 8.05 -6.75 -8.81
C GLY A 203 7.64 -7.08 -7.37
N PHE A 204 8.59 -7.52 -6.55
CA PHE A 204 8.40 -7.74 -5.12
C PHE A 204 8.90 -6.54 -4.32
N VAL A 205 8.01 -5.89 -3.62
CA VAL A 205 8.27 -4.68 -2.84
C VAL A 205 8.30 -5.04 -1.35
N TYR A 206 9.43 -4.89 -0.69
CA TYR A 206 9.47 -5.07 0.75
C TYR A 206 8.73 -3.91 1.43
N VAL A 207 7.94 -4.20 2.43
CA VAL A 207 7.03 -3.21 3.04
C VAL A 207 7.77 -1.95 3.55
N GLU A 208 8.99 -2.11 4.08
CA GLU A 208 9.77 -0.96 4.56
C GLU A 208 10.22 -0.02 3.45
N ASP A 209 10.31 -0.46 2.19
CA ASP A 209 10.60 0.42 1.06
C ASP A 209 9.45 1.42 0.84
N VAL A 210 8.20 0.95 1.00
CA VAL A 210 7.02 1.82 0.90
C VAL A 210 6.96 2.80 2.07
N THR A 211 7.25 2.34 3.29
CA THR A 211 7.22 3.21 4.47
C THR A 211 8.31 4.30 4.40
N ASN A 212 9.52 3.93 3.97
CA ASN A 212 10.61 4.88 3.74
C ASN A 212 10.23 5.95 2.71
N LEU A 213 9.58 5.52 1.62
CA LEU A 213 9.11 6.47 0.60
C LEU A 213 8.05 7.43 1.17
N VAL A 214 7.09 6.94 1.95
CA VAL A 214 6.07 7.77 2.60
C VAL A 214 6.71 8.80 3.54
N GLU A 215 7.70 8.40 4.36
CA GLU A 215 8.44 9.34 5.23
C GLU A 215 9.08 10.47 4.45
N ARG A 216 9.76 10.15 3.35
CA ARG A 216 10.42 11.13 2.48
C ARG A 216 9.42 12.05 1.78
N LEU A 217 8.27 11.52 1.38
CA LEU A 217 7.21 12.30 0.75
C LEU A 217 6.54 13.28 1.71
N ILE A 218 6.37 12.92 2.98
CA ILE A 218 5.88 13.83 4.02
C ILE A 218 6.86 14.99 4.23
N ASP A 219 8.17 14.72 4.22
CA ASP A 219 9.18 15.76 4.38
C ASP A 219 9.26 16.69 3.16
N LYS A 220 9.12 16.13 1.96
CA LYS A 220 9.24 16.89 0.70
C LYS A 220 7.95 17.57 0.27
N ALA A 221 6.80 16.94 0.50
CA ALA A 221 5.47 17.35 0.04
C ALA A 221 5.50 17.96 -1.39
N PRO A 222 5.83 17.17 -2.42
CA PRO A 222 6.04 17.69 -3.76
C PRO A 222 4.78 18.32 -4.33
N LEU A 223 4.95 19.42 -5.08
CA LEU A 223 3.83 20.10 -5.75
C LEU A 223 3.35 19.29 -6.96
N GLY A 224 2.05 19.16 -7.12
CA GLY A 224 1.41 18.50 -8.26
C GLY A 224 0.59 17.28 -7.90
N ALA A 225 -0.04 16.69 -8.89
CA ALA A 225 -0.67 15.36 -8.81
C ALA A 225 0.28 14.33 -9.45
N ILE A 226 1.11 13.73 -8.63
CA ILE A 226 2.21 12.86 -9.07
C ILE A 226 1.81 11.40 -8.86
N THR A 227 2.21 10.51 -9.77
CA THR A 227 2.13 9.05 -9.56
C THR A 227 3.53 8.45 -9.54
N MET A 228 3.77 7.50 -8.63
CA MET A 228 5.05 6.81 -8.49
C MET A 228 4.88 5.30 -8.62
N ASN A 229 5.66 4.70 -9.52
CA ASN A 229 5.71 3.26 -9.70
C ASN A 229 6.72 2.66 -8.72
N ILE A 230 6.26 1.82 -7.80
CA ILE A 230 7.12 1.15 -6.83
C ILE A 230 7.30 -0.29 -7.30
N ASN A 231 8.30 -0.49 -8.18
CA ASN A 231 8.54 -1.78 -8.82
C ASN A 231 9.09 -2.84 -7.84
N GLY A 232 9.90 -2.44 -6.88
CA GLY A 232 10.62 -3.41 -6.05
C GLY A 232 11.69 -4.16 -6.86
N ILE A 233 11.94 -5.39 -6.48
CA ILE A 233 12.87 -6.28 -7.17
C ILE A 233 12.08 -7.21 -8.11
N THR A 234 12.21 -7.02 -9.41
CA THR A 234 11.53 -7.84 -10.42
C THR A 234 12.21 -9.20 -10.54
N THR A 235 11.48 -10.26 -10.21
CA THR A 235 11.96 -11.64 -10.33
C THR A 235 10.79 -12.63 -10.38
N SER A 236 11.08 -13.93 -10.59
CA SER A 236 10.06 -14.96 -10.59
C SER A 236 9.64 -15.38 -9.18
N VAL A 237 8.40 -15.86 -9.04
CA VAL A 237 7.90 -16.51 -7.81
C VAL A 237 8.78 -17.71 -7.44
N GLU A 238 9.28 -18.45 -8.44
CA GLU A 238 10.21 -19.55 -8.23
C GLU A 238 11.49 -19.10 -7.52
N ASN A 239 12.10 -17.98 -7.98
CA ASN A 239 13.28 -17.43 -7.33
C ASN A 239 12.98 -16.96 -5.89
N PHE A 240 11.83 -16.33 -5.67
CA PHE A 240 11.39 -15.95 -4.32
C PHE A 240 11.32 -17.17 -3.39
N ILE A 241 10.71 -18.27 -3.84
CA ILE A 241 10.63 -19.52 -3.08
C ILE A 241 12.01 -20.16 -2.90
N SER A 242 12.91 -20.08 -3.90
CA SER A 242 14.27 -20.62 -3.76
C SER A 242 15.04 -19.92 -2.63
N ILE A 243 14.82 -18.60 -2.46
CA ILE A 243 15.43 -17.85 -1.35
C ILE A 243 14.83 -18.27 0.01
N ILE A 244 13.52 -18.55 0.08
CA ILE A 244 12.92 -19.12 1.29
C ILE A 244 13.61 -20.45 1.64
N LYS A 245 13.76 -21.37 0.67
CA LYS A 245 14.40 -22.67 0.87
C LYS A 245 15.90 -22.58 1.17
N LYS A 246 16.59 -21.54 0.70
CA LYS A 246 17.96 -21.27 1.09
C LYS A 246 18.08 -20.93 2.59
N ASN A 247 17.08 -20.23 3.15
CA ASN A 247 17.03 -19.90 4.58
C ASN A 247 16.49 -21.06 5.43
N ILE A 248 15.55 -21.86 4.90
CA ILE A 248 14.96 -23.01 5.56
C ILE A 248 14.92 -24.18 4.55
N PRO A 249 15.96 -25.04 4.48
CA PRO A 249 16.09 -26.07 3.46
C PRO A 249 14.92 -27.07 3.38
N ASP A 250 14.32 -27.40 4.53
CA ASP A 250 13.19 -28.33 4.62
C ASP A 250 11.82 -27.68 4.44
N ALA A 251 11.77 -26.42 4.01
CA ALA A 251 10.52 -25.70 3.82
C ALA A 251 9.62 -26.36 2.76
N LYS A 252 8.40 -26.72 3.17
CA LYS A 252 7.39 -27.39 2.33
C LYS A 252 6.56 -26.38 1.53
N VAL A 253 7.24 -25.41 0.91
CA VAL A 253 6.59 -24.36 0.13
C VAL A 253 6.79 -24.55 -1.36
N LYS A 254 5.73 -24.30 -2.11
CA LYS A 254 5.68 -24.42 -3.57
C LYS A 254 4.79 -23.32 -4.16
N PHE A 255 4.74 -23.22 -5.46
CA PHE A 255 3.82 -22.34 -6.17
C PHE A 255 3.06 -23.10 -7.24
N SER A 256 1.89 -22.59 -7.57
CA SER A 256 1.06 -23.07 -8.70
C SER A 256 0.17 -21.91 -9.17
N GLY A 257 -0.49 -22.10 -10.28
CA GLY A 257 -1.40 -21.09 -10.82
C GLY A 257 -0.79 -20.33 -12.01
N LYS A 258 -1.59 -19.41 -12.55
CA LYS A 258 -1.20 -18.59 -13.69
C LYS A 258 -0.35 -17.39 -13.25
N PRO A 259 0.41 -16.78 -14.16
CA PRO A 259 0.99 -15.46 -13.92
C PRO A 259 -0.09 -14.44 -13.54
N LEU A 260 0.29 -13.43 -12.78
CA LEU A 260 -0.60 -12.30 -12.48
C LEU A 260 -0.93 -11.55 -13.78
N SER A 261 -2.19 -11.08 -13.89
CA SER A 261 -2.64 -10.22 -15.01
C SER A 261 -2.11 -8.79 -14.86
N VAL A 262 -0.80 -8.65 -14.93
CA VAL A 262 -0.08 -7.38 -14.81
C VAL A 262 1.27 -7.52 -15.52
N VAL A 263 1.79 -6.44 -16.10
CA VAL A 263 3.14 -6.44 -16.67
C VAL A 263 4.20 -6.86 -15.65
N GLU A 264 5.26 -7.52 -16.10
CA GLU A 264 6.34 -7.99 -15.21
C GLU A 264 7.07 -6.82 -14.54
N GLU A 265 7.20 -5.69 -15.23
CA GLU A 265 7.90 -4.49 -14.81
C GLU A 265 7.23 -3.26 -15.39
N ILE A 266 7.15 -2.17 -14.65
CA ILE A 266 6.66 -0.88 -15.14
C ILE A 266 7.85 0.01 -15.46
N LEU A 267 7.86 0.64 -16.63
CA LEU A 267 8.90 1.55 -17.04
C LEU A 267 8.50 3.01 -16.79
N GLY A 268 9.39 3.73 -16.11
CA GLY A 268 9.18 5.12 -15.73
C GLY A 268 8.54 5.32 -14.36
N GLY A 269 8.47 6.57 -13.91
CA GLY A 269 7.81 6.95 -12.65
C GLY A 269 8.45 6.39 -11.36
N ASP A 270 9.69 5.88 -11.43
CA ASP A 270 10.39 5.31 -10.27
C ASP A 270 10.71 6.39 -9.21
N PRO A 271 10.65 6.07 -7.92
CA PRO A 271 10.97 7.01 -6.83
C PRO A 271 12.34 7.66 -6.92
N SER A 272 13.34 7.00 -7.53
CA SER A 272 14.69 7.55 -7.70
C SER A 272 14.73 8.84 -8.53
N LYS A 273 13.72 9.11 -9.35
CA LYS A 273 13.60 10.38 -10.08
C LYS A 273 13.37 11.59 -9.17
N ILE A 274 12.83 11.37 -7.97
CA ILE A 274 12.60 12.41 -6.97
C ILE A 274 13.60 12.31 -5.81
N PHE A 275 14.02 11.09 -5.50
CA PHE A 275 14.96 10.75 -4.42
C PHE A 275 16.12 9.95 -4.99
N ASN A 276 17.18 10.60 -5.45
CA ASN A 276 18.31 10.01 -6.18
C ASN A 276 19.01 8.87 -5.41
N ASP A 277 18.92 8.85 -4.08
CA ASP A 277 19.48 7.84 -3.18
C ASP A 277 18.50 6.71 -2.83
N PHE A 278 17.27 6.73 -3.38
CA PHE A 278 16.30 5.68 -3.11
C PHE A 278 16.75 4.35 -3.70
N LYS A 279 16.75 3.31 -2.86
CA LYS A 279 17.11 1.95 -3.26
C LYS A 279 16.12 0.97 -2.63
N TYR A 280 15.78 -0.06 -3.39
CA TYR A 280 14.97 -1.16 -2.89
C TYR A 280 15.77 -2.11 -2.03
N THR A 281 15.12 -2.62 -1.00
CA THR A 281 15.64 -3.69 -0.14
C THR A 281 15.86 -4.98 -0.95
N SER A 282 16.99 -5.66 -0.73
CA SER A 282 17.25 -6.94 -1.39
C SER A 282 16.26 -8.01 -0.94
N LEU A 283 15.94 -8.94 -1.86
CA LEU A 283 15.02 -10.04 -1.56
C LEU A 283 15.53 -10.91 -0.39
N ASP A 284 16.81 -11.25 -0.37
CA ASP A 284 17.40 -12.04 0.71
C ASP A 284 17.15 -11.40 2.09
N TYR A 285 17.35 -10.08 2.20
CA TYR A 285 17.10 -9.37 3.46
C TYR A 285 15.61 -9.33 3.81
N GLY A 286 14.76 -8.91 2.89
CA GLY A 286 13.31 -8.76 3.16
C GLY A 286 12.64 -10.11 3.46
N ILE A 287 13.01 -11.19 2.74
CA ILE A 287 12.51 -12.54 3.00
C ILE A 287 12.97 -13.04 4.36
N ASN A 288 14.26 -12.87 4.68
CA ASN A 288 14.80 -13.27 5.98
C ASN A 288 14.10 -12.55 7.14
N LYS A 289 13.90 -11.23 7.03
CA LYS A 289 13.14 -10.45 8.01
C LYS A 289 11.69 -10.93 8.15
N THR A 290 11.05 -11.28 7.02
CA THR A 290 9.68 -11.80 7.03
C THR A 290 9.59 -13.16 7.70
N ILE A 291 10.52 -14.07 7.42
CA ILE A 291 10.61 -15.40 8.07
C ILE A 291 10.80 -15.25 9.58
N ASN A 292 11.70 -14.39 10.01
CA ASN A 292 12.06 -14.25 11.43
C ASN A 292 11.01 -13.52 12.28
N PHE A 293 10.02 -12.92 11.67
CA PHE A 293 8.89 -12.32 12.38
C PHE A 293 7.91 -13.36 12.93
N TYR A 294 7.77 -14.49 12.28
CA TYR A 294 6.87 -15.58 12.67
C TYR A 294 7.56 -16.64 13.52
#